data_80dc72740b545b1bc54455ce870e3ef9
#
_entry.id   80dc72740b545b1bc54455ce870e3ef9
#
_cell.length_a   1.000
_cell.length_b   1.000
_cell.length_c   1.000
_cell.angle_alpha   90.00
_cell.angle_beta   90.00
_cell.angle_gamma   90.00
#
_symmetry.space_group_name_H-M   'P 1'
#
loop_
_entity.id
_entity.type
_entity.pdbx_description
1 polymer ?
#
loop_
_entity_poly.entity_id
_entity_poly.type
_entity_poly.pdbx_seq_one_letter_code
_entity_poly.pdbx_strand_id
1 'polypeptide(L)'
;MHIYKSTINNCRFLSLLIFAWALMPQILSAANPERIKIEKGPYLQAVGENEFTVCWRTNMNSVGWIEIAPADGTHFYKKVRPKHFDSTFGRKNIGRFHKVRITGLEPGTAYRYRVMQNSVLLDEDYTRIIYGEGFGSDILSHKPFQVTTLDPAKKSVKFAVGNDFHEKDSLLRKAFAKARDKKYDFVMFNGDMTTRMKNEDYIFDNYLQSASELFASDIPLYMNRGNHENRGSFATRYMDLFPTLTGAPYYTFRQGPVFFLVIDSGEDKPDNDIRNLDIMCHDEFRATQLEWLKGVLDSEEFKKAPVKIVFMHMPPDGTPGSWYGTQELNDKYMPLLNNAGIDLMLCGHYHAFKFVPADTKGYNNKFPIIIHDDAVLLEAEADENTIKIVTYDKNQNPEHRHEFAVSK
;
A
#
# COMPACT_ATOMS: atom_id res chain seq x y z
N MET A 1 -26.00 -81.57 56.90
CA MET A 1 -25.49 -80.81 58.06
C MET A 1 -24.43 -79.86 57.61
N HIS A 2 -24.73 -78.62 57.69
CA HIS A 2 -23.87 -77.39 57.72
C HIS A 2 -22.76 -77.26 56.69
N ILE A 3 -22.50 -76.14 56.05
CA ILE A 3 -22.71 -74.70 56.35
C ILE A 3 -22.58 -73.94 55.02
N TYR A 4 -23.52 -73.04 54.75
CA TYR A 4 -23.40 -71.99 53.76
C TYR A 4 -23.22 -70.68 54.52
N LYS A 5 -22.10 -70.01 54.34
CA LYS A 5 -22.02 -68.59 54.67
C LYS A 5 -20.97 -67.88 53.85
N SER A 6 -21.48 -66.82 53.15
CA SER A 6 -20.98 -65.48 52.89
C SER A 6 -19.82 -65.34 51.91
N THR A 7 -20.22 -64.98 50.74
CA THR A 7 -19.38 -64.17 49.79
C THR A 7 -20.29 -63.24 49.02
N ILE A 8 -20.93 -62.30 49.70
CA ILE A 8 -21.63 -61.18 49.05
C ILE A 8 -21.38 -59.92 49.87
N ASN A 9 -20.20 -59.29 49.75
CA ASN A 9 -20.01 -57.93 50.27
C ASN A 9 -18.86 -57.13 49.59
N ASN A 10 -18.19 -57.73 48.64
CA ASN A 10 -17.04 -56.96 48.01
C ASN A 10 -17.30 -56.38 46.64
N CYS A 11 -18.50 -56.51 46.03
CA CYS A 11 -18.79 -55.96 44.73
C CYS A 11 -19.46 -54.55 44.74
N ARG A 12 -19.88 -54.03 45.89
CA ARG A 12 -20.55 -52.73 45.97
C ARG A 12 -19.59 -51.53 46.20
N PHE A 13 -18.38 -51.81 46.67
CA PHE A 13 -17.40 -50.72 46.85
C PHE A 13 -16.56 -50.40 45.60
N LEU A 14 -16.43 -51.34 44.66
CA LEU A 14 -15.68 -51.07 43.42
C LEU A 14 -16.47 -50.26 42.38
N SER A 15 -17.81 -50.34 42.37
CA SER A 15 -18.68 -49.65 41.49
C SER A 15 -18.83 -48.12 41.82
N LEU A 16 -18.64 -47.77 43.09
CA LEU A 16 -18.71 -46.35 43.52
C LEU A 16 -17.43 -45.58 43.23
N LEU A 17 -16.27 -46.24 43.14
CA LEU A 17 -14.99 -45.60 42.78
C LEU A 17 -14.85 -45.38 41.27
N ILE A 18 -15.49 -46.19 40.43
CA ILE A 18 -15.48 -46.02 38.98
C ILE A 18 -16.43 -44.87 38.54
N PHE A 19 -17.54 -44.65 39.29
CA PHE A 19 -18.45 -43.52 38.99
C PHE A 19 -17.93 -42.17 39.50
N ALA A 20 -17.08 -42.14 40.52
CA ALA A 20 -16.44 -40.90 40.99
C ALA A 20 -15.35 -40.39 40.05
N TRP A 21 -14.74 -41.26 39.23
CA TRP A 21 -13.76 -40.84 38.21
C TRP A 21 -14.41 -40.33 36.93
N ALA A 22 -15.67 -40.69 36.65
CA ALA A 22 -16.40 -40.20 35.48
C ALA A 22 -17.01 -38.81 35.70
N LEU A 23 -16.95 -38.26 36.92
CA LEU A 23 -17.44 -36.94 37.30
C LEU A 23 -16.31 -35.94 37.65
N MET A 24 -15.05 -36.27 37.31
CA MET A 24 -14.07 -35.18 37.22
C MET A 24 -14.55 -34.21 36.14
N PRO A 25 -14.84 -32.96 36.48
CA PRO A 25 -15.07 -31.98 35.44
C PRO A 25 -13.83 -32.01 34.56
N GLN A 26 -14.02 -32.34 33.28
CA GLN A 26 -13.02 -31.95 32.29
C GLN A 26 -12.89 -30.44 32.48
N ILE A 27 -11.85 -30.04 33.19
CA ILE A 27 -11.38 -28.66 33.11
C ILE A 27 -10.99 -28.56 31.64
N LEU A 28 -11.97 -28.15 30.80
CA LEU A 28 -11.62 -27.59 29.50
C LEU A 28 -10.60 -26.54 29.87
N SER A 29 -9.36 -26.79 29.52
CA SER A 29 -8.37 -25.73 29.42
C SER A 29 -8.99 -24.71 28.47
N ALA A 30 -9.67 -23.74 29.04
CA ALA A 30 -10.12 -22.60 28.28
C ALA A 30 -8.82 -22.02 27.73
N ALA A 31 -8.53 -22.30 26.45
CA ALA A 31 -7.46 -21.65 25.75
C ALA A 31 -7.64 -20.14 26.05
N ASN A 32 -6.60 -19.51 26.60
CA ASN A 32 -6.68 -18.08 26.87
C ASN A 32 -7.25 -17.41 25.62
N PRO A 33 -8.35 -16.68 25.73
CA PRO A 33 -8.96 -16.07 24.55
C PRO A 33 -7.90 -15.27 23.83
N GLU A 34 -7.81 -15.43 22.52
CA GLU A 34 -6.83 -14.72 21.72
C GLU A 34 -7.03 -13.21 21.93
N ARG A 35 -5.96 -12.53 22.35
CA ARG A 35 -6.00 -11.09 22.58
C ARG A 35 -6.01 -10.33 21.26
N ILE A 36 -6.71 -9.19 21.25
CA ILE A 36 -6.67 -8.32 20.11
C ILE A 36 -5.27 -7.77 19.88
N LYS A 37 -4.83 -7.78 18.64
CA LYS A 37 -3.52 -7.25 18.20
C LYS A 37 -3.62 -6.69 16.78
N ILE A 38 -2.67 -5.85 16.41
CA ILE A 38 -2.40 -5.56 14.99
C ILE A 38 -1.82 -6.83 14.38
N GLU A 39 -2.48 -7.36 13.37
CA GLU A 39 -2.04 -8.56 12.65
C GLU A 39 -1.21 -8.20 11.43
N LYS A 40 -1.62 -7.13 10.72
CA LYS A 40 -0.96 -6.62 9.51
C LYS A 40 -0.89 -5.10 9.51
N GLY A 41 0.18 -4.55 8.97
CA GLY A 41 0.42 -3.12 8.95
C GLY A 41 1.05 -2.59 10.26
N PRO A 42 0.91 -1.29 10.61
CA PRO A 42 0.23 -0.28 9.81
C PRO A 42 1.07 0.18 8.61
N TYR A 43 0.40 0.80 7.64
CA TYR A 43 1.06 1.46 6.51
C TYR A 43 0.32 2.73 6.11
N LEU A 44 1.08 3.67 5.53
CA LEU A 44 0.61 4.99 5.13
C LEU A 44 0.18 4.98 3.67
N GLN A 45 -1.00 5.55 3.39
CA GLN A 45 -1.54 5.73 2.04
C GLN A 45 -2.10 7.14 1.89
N ALA A 46 -2.29 7.59 0.65
CA ALA A 46 -2.93 8.87 0.35
C ALA A 46 -2.37 10.02 1.21
N VAL A 47 -1.05 10.07 1.35
CA VAL A 47 -0.41 11.19 2.04
C VAL A 47 -0.45 12.40 1.12
N GLY A 48 -0.97 13.51 1.60
CA GLY A 48 -1.09 14.78 0.92
C GLY A 48 -0.44 15.90 1.73
N GLU A 49 -0.66 17.13 1.32
CA GLU A 49 -0.18 18.32 2.04
C GLU A 49 -0.91 18.50 3.39
N ASN A 50 -2.20 18.17 3.44
CA ASN A 50 -3.05 18.43 4.60
C ASN A 50 -3.71 17.19 5.18
N GLU A 51 -3.27 16.01 4.74
CA GLU A 51 -3.89 14.75 5.12
C GLU A 51 -2.98 13.54 4.95
N PHE A 52 -3.35 12.45 5.62
CA PHE A 52 -2.83 11.12 5.36
C PHE A 52 -3.83 10.05 5.80
N THR A 53 -3.68 8.85 5.28
CA THR A 53 -4.47 7.68 5.67
C THR A 53 -3.56 6.63 6.29
N VAL A 54 -3.98 6.06 7.44
CA VAL A 54 -3.34 4.90 8.06
C VAL A 54 -4.22 3.69 7.84
N CYS A 55 -3.64 2.62 7.30
CA CYS A 55 -4.29 1.35 7.07
C CYS A 55 -3.64 0.25 7.93
N TRP A 56 -4.47 -0.61 8.54
CA TRP A 56 -3.99 -1.78 9.29
C TRP A 56 -5.08 -2.84 9.40
N ARG A 57 -4.68 -4.06 9.77
CA ARG A 57 -5.61 -5.15 10.03
C ARG A 57 -5.39 -5.73 11.44
N THR A 58 -6.49 -6.07 12.09
CA THR A 58 -6.52 -6.74 13.39
C THR A 58 -6.85 -8.23 13.21
N ASN A 59 -6.46 -9.05 14.18
CA ASN A 59 -6.73 -10.48 14.18
C ASN A 59 -8.21 -10.83 14.43
N MET A 60 -9.02 -9.89 14.91
CA MET A 60 -10.46 -10.05 15.16
C MET A 60 -11.21 -8.76 14.87
N ASN A 61 -12.54 -8.82 14.75
CA ASN A 61 -13.37 -7.64 14.55
C ASN A 61 -13.16 -6.62 15.67
N SER A 62 -13.02 -5.37 15.27
CA SER A 62 -12.76 -4.26 16.18
C SER A 62 -13.32 -2.94 15.65
N VAL A 63 -13.37 -1.94 16.52
CA VAL A 63 -13.47 -0.52 16.18
C VAL A 63 -12.09 0.08 16.30
N GLY A 64 -11.57 0.62 15.20
CA GLY A 64 -10.23 1.20 15.13
C GLY A 64 -10.24 2.73 15.12
N TRP A 65 -9.18 3.35 15.66
CA TRP A 65 -8.93 4.78 15.54
C TRP A 65 -7.43 5.09 15.60
N ILE A 66 -7.09 6.28 15.15
CA ILE A 66 -5.74 6.84 15.23
C ILE A 66 -5.75 8.03 16.20
N GLU A 67 -4.72 8.12 17.01
CA GLU A 67 -4.37 9.32 17.80
C GLU A 67 -3.11 9.93 17.22
N ILE A 68 -3.05 11.26 17.11
CA ILE A 68 -1.90 11.99 16.56
C ILE A 68 -1.31 12.97 17.56
N ALA A 69 -0.01 13.21 17.47
CA ALA A 69 0.73 14.18 18.26
C ALA A 69 1.78 14.87 17.38
N PRO A 70 2.15 16.13 17.68
CA PRO A 70 3.27 16.77 16.99
C PRO A 70 4.58 15.99 17.22
N ALA A 71 5.49 16.01 16.26
CA ALA A 71 6.82 15.41 16.40
C ALA A 71 7.81 16.38 17.07
N ASP A 72 7.42 16.93 18.22
CA ASP A 72 8.13 17.99 18.97
C ASP A 72 9.02 17.46 20.11
N GLY A 73 9.23 16.15 20.17
CA GLY A 73 10.04 15.50 21.23
C GLY A 73 9.34 15.39 22.59
N THR A 74 8.15 15.96 22.78
CA THR A 74 7.42 15.87 24.06
C THR A 74 6.77 14.49 24.23
N HIS A 75 6.40 14.14 25.47
CA HIS A 75 5.64 12.92 25.72
C HIS A 75 4.35 12.88 24.88
N PHE A 76 4.04 11.74 24.29
CA PHE A 76 2.90 11.60 23.37
C PHE A 76 1.58 12.09 24.00
N TYR A 77 1.34 11.74 25.26
CA TYR A 77 0.17 12.15 26.04
C TYR A 77 0.43 13.34 26.97
N LYS A 78 1.34 14.25 26.62
CA LYS A 78 1.44 15.55 27.33
C LYS A 78 0.11 16.31 27.33
N LYS A 79 -0.72 16.06 26.30
CA LYS A 79 -2.11 16.53 26.19
C LYS A 79 -3.00 15.38 25.76
N VAL A 80 -4.31 15.48 26.03
CA VAL A 80 -5.31 14.59 25.45
C VAL A 80 -5.22 14.69 23.92
N ARG A 81 -5.25 13.55 23.24
CA ARG A 81 -5.15 13.48 21.78
C ARG A 81 -6.53 13.29 21.15
N PRO A 82 -6.82 13.98 20.06
CA PRO A 82 -8.05 13.72 19.31
C PRO A 82 -8.03 12.29 18.76
N LYS A 83 -9.21 11.67 18.70
CA LYS A 83 -9.40 10.33 18.15
C LYS A 83 -9.99 10.45 16.75
N HIS A 84 -9.30 9.91 15.77
CA HIS A 84 -9.76 9.82 14.38
C HIS A 84 -10.22 8.38 14.12
N PHE A 85 -11.53 8.19 13.99
CA PHE A 85 -12.10 6.85 13.86
C PHE A 85 -12.19 6.40 12.40
N ASP A 86 -12.02 5.11 12.19
CA ASP A 86 -12.52 4.46 10.97
C ASP A 86 -14.04 4.52 10.97
N SER A 87 -14.61 5.32 10.08
CA SER A 87 -16.06 5.57 10.05
C SER A 87 -16.57 5.89 8.64
N THR A 88 -17.81 5.49 8.38
CA THR A 88 -18.50 5.75 7.13
C THR A 88 -19.85 6.42 7.44
N PHE A 89 -20.08 7.58 6.85
CA PHE A 89 -21.31 8.37 7.04
C PHE A 89 -21.73 8.57 8.51
N GLY A 90 -20.72 8.80 9.39
CA GLY A 90 -20.95 9.06 10.81
C GLY A 90 -21.06 7.81 11.69
N ARG A 91 -21.03 6.60 11.13
CA ARG A 91 -20.99 5.35 11.89
C ARG A 91 -19.56 4.79 11.88
N LYS A 92 -19.07 4.38 13.06
CA LYS A 92 -17.79 3.66 13.17
C LYS A 92 -17.88 2.29 12.50
N ASN A 93 -16.88 1.97 11.71
CA ASN A 93 -16.78 0.67 11.06
C ASN A 93 -16.38 -0.40 12.08
N ILE A 94 -17.03 -1.55 12.00
CA ILE A 94 -16.67 -2.77 12.74
C ILE A 94 -16.12 -3.77 11.73
N GLY A 95 -14.89 -4.19 11.93
CA GLY A 95 -14.23 -5.12 11.02
C GLY A 95 -12.82 -5.44 11.46
N ARG A 96 -12.12 -6.21 10.64
CA ARG A 96 -10.70 -6.51 10.88
C ARG A 96 -9.78 -5.53 10.18
N PHE A 97 -10.14 -5.05 9.00
CA PHE A 97 -9.37 -4.06 8.25
C PHE A 97 -9.88 -2.65 8.56
N HIS A 98 -8.95 -1.76 8.88
CA HIS A 98 -9.22 -0.36 9.23
C HIS A 98 -8.49 0.58 8.29
N LYS A 99 -9.16 1.68 7.96
CA LYS A 99 -8.68 2.73 7.09
C LYS A 99 -9.10 4.09 7.68
N VAL A 100 -8.16 4.78 8.29
CA VAL A 100 -8.43 6.06 8.96
C VAL A 100 -7.76 7.20 8.22
N ARG A 101 -8.57 8.05 7.60
CA ARG A 101 -8.13 9.30 6.98
C ARG A 101 -8.12 10.42 7.99
N ILE A 102 -7.02 11.14 8.08
CA ILE A 102 -6.83 12.28 8.97
C ILE A 102 -6.59 13.50 8.10
N THR A 103 -7.40 14.54 8.29
CA THR A 103 -7.39 15.77 7.47
C THR A 103 -7.18 17.00 8.34
N GLY A 104 -6.99 18.17 7.71
CA GLY A 104 -6.81 19.46 8.41
C GLY A 104 -5.42 19.60 9.03
N LEU A 105 -4.44 18.97 8.42
CA LEU A 105 -3.03 19.03 8.84
C LEU A 105 -2.28 20.16 8.14
N GLU A 106 -1.13 20.54 8.72
CA GLU A 106 -0.24 21.53 8.12
C GLU A 106 0.71 20.88 7.13
N PRO A 107 0.97 21.49 5.96
CA PRO A 107 1.96 21.01 5.00
C PRO A 107 3.37 20.91 5.61
N GLY A 108 4.18 19.99 5.12
CA GLY A 108 5.57 19.82 5.49
C GLY A 108 5.79 19.53 6.98
N THR A 109 4.76 19.06 7.68
CA THR A 109 4.76 18.91 9.13
C THR A 109 4.84 17.46 9.54
N ALA A 110 5.77 17.18 10.46
CA ALA A 110 5.95 15.85 11.03
C ALA A 110 4.98 15.60 12.19
N TYR A 111 4.25 14.51 12.09
CA TYR A 111 3.33 14.03 13.13
C TYR A 111 3.76 12.65 13.60
N ARG A 112 3.57 12.38 14.90
CA ARG A 112 3.62 11.04 15.48
C ARG A 112 2.20 10.49 15.54
N TYR A 113 2.02 9.21 15.29
CA TYR A 113 0.72 8.60 15.42
C TYR A 113 0.75 7.28 16.20
N ARG A 114 -0.38 6.93 16.75
CA ARG A 114 -0.63 5.70 17.48
C ARG A 114 -1.89 5.02 16.95
N VAL A 115 -1.79 3.72 16.69
CA VAL A 115 -2.92 2.88 16.27
C VAL A 115 -3.61 2.34 17.52
N MET A 116 -4.93 2.47 17.57
CA MET A 116 -5.75 2.07 18.69
C MET A 116 -6.96 1.26 18.21
N GLN A 117 -7.36 0.26 18.95
CA GLN A 117 -8.55 -0.54 18.67
C GLN A 117 -9.17 -1.14 19.91
N ASN A 118 -10.50 -1.35 19.88
CA ASN A 118 -11.25 -2.16 20.83
C ASN A 118 -11.88 -3.33 20.08
N SER A 119 -11.65 -4.55 20.57
CA SER A 119 -12.29 -5.74 20.00
C SER A 119 -13.81 -5.65 20.13
N VAL A 120 -14.52 -6.22 19.17
CA VAL A 120 -15.97 -6.39 19.18
C VAL A 120 -16.26 -7.87 19.27
N LEU A 121 -16.82 -8.28 20.42
CA LEU A 121 -17.12 -9.67 20.73
C LEU A 121 -18.48 -10.09 20.19
N LEU A 122 -19.39 -9.13 20.09
CA LEU A 122 -20.74 -9.34 19.58
C LEU A 122 -21.19 -8.06 18.84
N ASP A 123 -21.77 -8.25 17.67
CA ASP A 123 -22.44 -7.24 16.88
C ASP A 123 -23.82 -7.81 16.45
N GLU A 124 -24.81 -7.55 17.26
CA GLU A 124 -26.20 -7.92 16.99
C GLU A 124 -26.97 -6.65 16.59
N ASP A 125 -26.78 -6.23 15.35
CA ASP A 125 -27.38 -5.02 14.83
C ASP A 125 -26.98 -3.77 15.65
N TYR A 126 -27.78 -2.69 15.62
CA TYR A 126 -27.50 -1.49 16.45
C TYR A 126 -27.97 -1.64 17.90
N THR A 127 -28.68 -2.70 18.22
CA THR A 127 -29.33 -2.88 19.53
C THR A 127 -28.40 -3.48 20.59
N ARG A 128 -27.35 -4.20 20.16
CA ARG A 128 -26.46 -4.84 21.10
C ARG A 128 -25.04 -5.01 20.53
N ILE A 129 -24.15 -4.12 20.95
CA ILE A 129 -22.72 -4.19 20.69
C ILE A 129 -21.98 -4.50 21.99
N ILE A 130 -21.21 -5.58 22.02
CA ILE A 130 -20.36 -5.91 23.18
C ILE A 130 -18.91 -5.76 22.78
N TYR A 131 -18.25 -4.81 23.44
CA TYR A 131 -16.82 -4.61 23.30
C TYR A 131 -16.04 -5.54 24.23
N GLY A 132 -14.88 -6.01 23.75
CA GLY A 132 -13.89 -6.72 24.55
C GLY A 132 -12.77 -5.78 24.98
N GLU A 133 -11.54 -6.32 24.99
CA GLU A 133 -10.37 -5.58 25.40
C GLU A 133 -9.91 -4.57 24.32
N GLY A 134 -9.25 -3.51 24.79
CA GLY A 134 -8.58 -2.53 23.94
C GLY A 134 -7.10 -2.85 23.77
N PHE A 135 -6.56 -2.44 22.65
CA PHE A 135 -5.12 -2.48 22.36
C PHE A 135 -4.67 -1.17 21.71
N GLY A 136 -3.47 -0.75 22.05
CA GLY A 136 -2.82 0.39 21.39
C GLY A 136 -1.38 0.05 21.04
N SER A 137 -0.90 0.50 19.88
CA SER A 137 0.52 0.35 19.53
C SER A 137 1.42 0.97 20.59
N ASP A 138 2.56 0.33 20.84
CA ASP A 138 3.48 0.74 21.89
C ASP A 138 4.14 2.10 21.55
N ILE A 139 4.21 2.97 22.57
CA ILE A 139 4.87 4.27 22.52
C ILE A 139 5.84 4.48 23.67
N LEU A 140 5.99 3.50 24.54
CA LEU A 140 6.84 3.56 25.73
C LEU A 140 8.17 2.85 25.50
N SER A 141 8.12 1.60 25.01
CA SER A 141 9.31 0.80 24.70
C SER A 141 9.81 1.03 23.28
N HIS A 142 8.94 1.48 22.38
CA HIS A 142 9.25 1.80 20.98
C HIS A 142 8.86 3.24 20.68
N LYS A 143 9.55 3.85 19.73
CA LYS A 143 9.13 5.16 19.22
C LYS A 143 7.77 5.05 18.56
N PRO A 144 6.86 6.00 18.77
CA PRO A 144 5.62 6.10 18.00
C PRO A 144 5.90 6.12 16.50
N PHE A 145 4.99 5.60 15.70
CA PHE A 145 5.04 5.79 14.25
C PHE A 145 5.04 7.27 13.89
N GLN A 146 5.64 7.60 12.75
CA GLN A 146 5.72 8.99 12.29
C GLN A 146 5.23 9.09 10.84
N VAL A 147 4.82 10.28 10.46
CA VAL A 147 4.51 10.65 9.09
C VAL A 147 4.83 12.14 8.93
N THR A 148 5.33 12.50 7.76
CA THR A 148 5.46 13.92 7.37
C THR A 148 4.52 14.16 6.20
N THR A 149 3.66 15.18 6.31
CA THR A 149 2.81 15.61 5.21
C THR A 149 3.66 16.15 4.06
N LEU A 150 3.13 16.14 2.84
CA LEU A 150 3.84 16.69 1.69
C LEU A 150 4.13 18.18 1.89
N ASP A 151 5.27 18.63 1.38
CA ASP A 151 5.75 19.99 1.50
C ASP A 151 6.02 20.60 0.11
N PRO A 152 5.09 21.40 -0.44
CA PRO A 152 5.30 22.06 -1.73
C PRO A 152 6.41 23.11 -1.71
N ALA A 153 6.84 23.58 -0.53
CA ALA A 153 7.93 24.56 -0.39
C ALA A 153 9.33 23.93 -0.29
N LYS A 154 9.42 22.61 -0.18
CA LYS A 154 10.69 21.88 -0.14
C LYS A 154 11.48 22.10 -1.44
N LYS A 155 12.80 22.19 -1.35
CA LYS A 155 13.67 22.53 -2.52
C LYS A 155 14.08 21.32 -3.35
N SER A 156 14.02 20.13 -2.79
CA SER A 156 14.30 18.89 -3.50
C SER A 156 13.44 17.77 -2.94
N VAL A 157 13.26 16.71 -3.73
CA VAL A 157 12.58 15.51 -3.32
C VAL A 157 13.50 14.31 -3.54
N LYS A 158 13.51 13.39 -2.58
CA LYS A 158 14.23 12.12 -2.67
C LYS A 158 13.25 10.95 -2.51
N PHE A 159 13.20 10.06 -3.48
CA PHE A 159 12.26 8.95 -3.46
C PHE A 159 12.87 7.67 -3.98
N ALA A 160 12.21 6.56 -3.71
CA ALA A 160 12.59 5.26 -4.21
C ALA A 160 11.45 4.63 -5.01
N VAL A 161 11.80 3.80 -5.99
CA VAL A 161 10.84 3.08 -6.84
C VAL A 161 11.18 1.61 -6.86
N GLY A 162 10.16 0.77 -6.79
CA GLY A 162 10.24 -0.66 -7.04
C GLY A 162 9.05 -1.11 -7.89
N ASN A 163 9.25 -2.09 -8.75
CA ASN A 163 8.23 -2.66 -9.63
C ASN A 163 8.52 -4.12 -9.92
N ASP A 164 7.55 -4.85 -10.46
CA ASP A 164 7.70 -6.20 -10.98
C ASP A 164 8.31 -7.20 -9.97
N PHE A 165 7.92 -7.06 -8.69
CA PHE A 165 8.40 -7.98 -7.66
C PHE A 165 7.75 -9.36 -7.76
N HIS A 166 6.51 -9.46 -8.24
CA HIS A 166 5.81 -10.74 -8.45
C HIS A 166 6.02 -11.71 -7.29
N GLU A 167 5.61 -11.32 -6.09
CA GLU A 167 5.71 -12.07 -4.83
C GLU A 167 7.16 -12.40 -4.37
N LYS A 168 8.18 -11.80 -4.97
CA LYS A 168 9.58 -12.01 -4.57
C LYS A 168 9.92 -11.22 -3.29
N ASP A 169 9.25 -11.53 -2.18
CA ASP A 169 9.37 -10.82 -0.91
C ASP A 169 10.81 -10.69 -0.42
N SER A 170 11.62 -11.72 -0.59
CA SER A 170 13.05 -11.70 -0.21
C SER A 170 13.86 -10.64 -0.96
N LEU A 171 13.55 -10.40 -2.24
CA LEU A 171 14.16 -9.34 -3.03
C LEU A 171 13.65 -7.97 -2.60
N LEU A 172 12.35 -7.83 -2.32
CA LEU A 172 11.79 -6.61 -1.78
C LEU A 172 12.45 -6.24 -0.44
N ARG A 173 12.56 -7.18 0.48
CA ARG A 173 13.25 -6.98 1.76
C ARG A 173 14.70 -6.54 1.56
N LYS A 174 15.39 -7.11 0.61
CA LYS A 174 16.77 -6.73 0.27
C LYS A 174 16.84 -5.33 -0.33
N ALA A 175 15.98 -5.02 -1.30
CA ALA A 175 15.92 -3.72 -1.98
C ALA A 175 15.65 -2.56 -1.00
N PHE A 176 14.72 -2.74 -0.10
CA PHE A 176 14.26 -1.69 0.81
C PHE A 176 14.80 -1.78 2.26
N ALA A 177 15.77 -2.68 2.53
CA ALA A 177 16.34 -2.88 3.87
C ALA A 177 16.84 -1.58 4.54
N LYS A 178 17.31 -0.62 3.75
CA LYS A 178 17.86 0.66 4.23
C LYS A 178 16.92 1.86 4.00
N ALA A 179 15.64 1.62 3.67
CA ALA A 179 14.74 2.70 3.28
C ALA A 179 14.62 3.79 4.35
N ARG A 180 14.50 3.42 5.63
CA ARG A 180 14.45 4.39 6.74
C ARG A 180 15.74 5.20 6.89
N ASP A 181 16.89 4.58 6.71
CA ASP A 181 18.20 5.27 6.82
C ASP A 181 18.40 6.26 5.69
N LYS A 182 17.87 5.93 4.50
CA LYS A 182 17.97 6.76 3.29
C LYS A 182 17.11 8.02 3.34
N LYS A 183 16.12 8.07 4.25
CA LYS A 183 15.23 9.22 4.47
C LYS A 183 14.52 9.66 3.19
N TYR A 184 13.91 8.70 2.48
CA TYR A 184 13.05 9.02 1.34
C TYR A 184 11.84 9.85 1.77
N ASP A 185 11.43 10.78 0.94
CA ASP A 185 10.17 11.49 1.10
C ASP A 185 8.97 10.56 0.91
N PHE A 186 9.13 9.59 -0.02
CA PHE A 186 8.18 8.53 -0.27
C PHE A 186 8.81 7.34 -0.99
N VAL A 187 8.10 6.24 -1.04
CA VAL A 187 8.38 5.09 -1.89
C VAL A 187 7.21 4.91 -2.85
N MET A 188 7.51 4.64 -4.13
CA MET A 188 6.55 4.28 -5.15
C MET A 188 6.70 2.80 -5.50
N PHE A 189 5.62 2.02 -5.37
CA PHE A 189 5.53 0.72 -6.01
C PHE A 189 4.82 0.91 -7.35
N ASN A 190 5.59 0.81 -8.44
CA ASN A 190 5.14 1.15 -9.78
C ASN A 190 4.62 -0.07 -10.56
N GLY A 191 3.77 -0.86 -9.91
CA GLY A 191 3.03 -1.98 -10.52
C GLY A 191 3.70 -3.34 -10.44
N ASP A 192 2.89 -4.35 -10.66
CA ASP A 192 3.25 -5.76 -10.73
C ASP A 192 3.99 -6.27 -9.47
N MET A 193 3.51 -5.82 -8.31
CA MET A 193 4.00 -6.33 -7.03
C MET A 193 3.57 -7.77 -6.79
N THR A 194 2.44 -8.18 -7.40
CA THR A 194 1.91 -9.54 -7.41
C THR A 194 1.61 -10.02 -8.81
N THR A 195 1.59 -11.34 -9.03
CA THR A 195 1.14 -11.94 -10.29
C THR A 195 -0.38 -11.82 -10.47
N ARG A 196 -1.14 -11.70 -9.38
CA ARG A 196 -2.60 -11.49 -9.36
C ARG A 196 -3.10 -11.16 -7.97
N MET A 197 -4.18 -10.42 -7.89
CA MET A 197 -4.89 -10.07 -6.65
C MET A 197 -5.80 -11.23 -6.24
N LYS A 198 -5.34 -12.16 -5.38
CA LYS A 198 -6.16 -13.32 -4.96
C LYS A 198 -7.12 -12.98 -3.83
N ASN A 199 -6.58 -12.44 -2.75
CA ASN A 199 -7.29 -12.01 -1.54
C ASN A 199 -6.38 -11.10 -0.72
N GLU A 200 -6.90 -10.58 0.37
CA GLU A 200 -6.17 -9.67 1.26
C GLU A 200 -4.93 -10.32 1.88
N ASP A 201 -5.03 -11.55 2.40
CA ASP A 201 -3.89 -12.26 2.99
C ASP A 201 -2.75 -12.41 1.98
N TYR A 202 -3.09 -12.76 0.74
CA TYR A 202 -2.09 -12.92 -0.31
C TYR A 202 -1.29 -11.64 -0.57
N ILE A 203 -1.94 -10.48 -0.55
CA ILE A 203 -1.29 -9.19 -0.75
C ILE A 203 -0.36 -8.87 0.43
N PHE A 204 -0.84 -9.04 1.65
CA PHE A 204 -0.03 -8.79 2.83
C PHE A 204 1.17 -9.74 2.92
N ASP A 205 0.95 -11.04 2.72
CA ASP A 205 1.98 -12.06 2.95
C ASP A 205 3.09 -12.02 1.89
N ASN A 206 2.82 -11.48 0.70
CA ASN A 206 3.78 -11.49 -0.39
C ASN A 206 4.58 -10.19 -0.54
N TYR A 207 4.10 -9.04 -0.02
CA TYR A 207 4.89 -7.81 -0.07
C TYR A 207 4.45 -6.72 0.92
N LEU A 208 3.15 -6.52 1.16
CA LEU A 208 2.67 -5.34 1.88
C LEU A 208 3.06 -5.34 3.35
N GLN A 209 3.10 -6.53 4.00
CA GLN A 209 3.58 -6.66 5.36
C GLN A 209 5.07 -6.33 5.45
N SER A 210 5.87 -6.79 4.50
CA SER A 210 7.30 -6.46 4.43
C SER A 210 7.53 -4.97 4.22
N ALA A 211 6.77 -4.34 3.34
CA ALA A 211 6.82 -2.88 3.18
C ALA A 211 6.48 -2.15 4.49
N SER A 212 5.43 -2.60 5.20
CA SER A 212 5.03 -2.03 6.50
C SER A 212 6.15 -2.11 7.54
N GLU A 213 6.79 -3.27 7.65
CA GLU A 213 7.90 -3.51 8.58
C GLU A 213 9.15 -2.69 8.23
N LEU A 214 9.46 -2.57 6.95
CA LEU A 214 10.69 -1.92 6.48
C LEU A 214 10.57 -0.39 6.49
N PHE A 215 9.44 0.16 6.04
CA PHE A 215 9.33 1.61 5.87
C PHE A 215 7.90 2.15 5.87
N ALA A 216 6.89 1.43 5.36
CA ALA A 216 5.61 2.03 5.01
C ALA A 216 4.77 2.47 6.22
N SER A 217 5.17 2.11 7.44
CA SER A 217 4.61 2.66 8.67
C SER A 217 5.06 4.10 8.98
N ASP A 218 6.17 4.57 8.37
CA ASP A 218 6.75 5.88 8.66
C ASP A 218 7.04 6.72 7.39
N ILE A 219 7.23 6.06 6.25
CA ILE A 219 7.47 6.69 4.96
C ILE A 219 6.25 6.44 4.07
N PRO A 220 5.66 7.47 3.45
CA PRO A 220 4.54 7.33 2.54
C PRO A 220 4.79 6.27 1.45
N LEU A 221 3.87 5.33 1.31
CA LEU A 221 3.86 4.36 0.22
C LEU A 221 2.80 4.77 -0.80
N TYR A 222 3.23 5.12 -2.00
CA TYR A 222 2.35 5.31 -3.14
C TYR A 222 2.34 4.06 -4.00
N MET A 223 1.16 3.76 -4.55
CA MET A 223 0.96 2.58 -5.39
C MET A 223 0.50 3.00 -6.77
N ASN A 224 1.16 2.52 -7.80
CA ASN A 224 0.63 2.50 -9.15
C ASN A 224 0.23 1.07 -9.51
N ARG A 225 -0.92 0.88 -10.13
CA ARG A 225 -1.40 -0.43 -10.52
C ARG A 225 -0.72 -0.89 -11.82
N GLY A 226 -0.13 -2.08 -11.81
CA GLY A 226 0.35 -2.75 -13.02
C GLY A 226 -0.77 -3.57 -13.67
N ASN A 227 -0.44 -4.24 -14.78
CA ASN A 227 -1.41 -5.09 -15.46
C ASN A 227 -1.76 -6.34 -14.64
N HIS A 228 -0.86 -6.82 -13.80
CA HIS A 228 -1.10 -7.96 -12.94
C HIS A 228 -2.04 -7.67 -11.76
N GLU A 229 -2.09 -6.46 -11.25
CA GLU A 229 -3.08 -6.05 -10.24
C GLU A 229 -4.51 -5.97 -10.77
N ASN A 230 -4.72 -6.04 -12.10
CA ASN A 230 -6.04 -6.15 -12.71
C ASN A 230 -6.57 -7.58 -12.74
N ARG A 231 -5.76 -8.57 -12.38
CA ARG A 231 -6.06 -10.00 -12.46
C ARG A 231 -6.38 -10.57 -11.08
N GLY A 232 -7.32 -11.51 -11.04
CA GLY A 232 -7.70 -12.22 -9.82
C GLY A 232 -8.96 -11.68 -9.15
N SER A 233 -9.53 -12.48 -8.25
CA SER A 233 -10.83 -12.23 -7.63
C SER A 233 -10.87 -11.00 -6.71
N PHE A 234 -9.73 -10.52 -6.25
CA PHE A 234 -9.63 -9.35 -5.38
C PHE A 234 -9.27 -8.06 -6.15
N ALA A 235 -9.05 -8.12 -7.46
CA ALA A 235 -8.62 -6.97 -8.27
C ALA A 235 -9.59 -5.77 -8.18
N THR A 236 -10.90 -6.01 -8.17
CA THR A 236 -11.93 -4.97 -8.03
C THR A 236 -11.92 -4.30 -6.64
N ARG A 237 -11.22 -4.87 -5.67
CA ARG A 237 -11.06 -4.36 -4.31
C ARG A 237 -9.69 -3.73 -4.05
N TYR A 238 -8.94 -3.45 -5.10
CA TYR A 238 -7.62 -2.81 -5.00
C TYR A 238 -7.65 -1.56 -4.12
N MET A 239 -8.62 -0.68 -4.34
CA MET A 239 -8.79 0.58 -3.60
C MET A 239 -9.17 0.39 -2.12
N ASP A 240 -9.58 -0.81 -1.70
CA ASP A 240 -9.80 -1.10 -0.28
C ASP A 240 -8.48 -1.05 0.49
N LEU A 241 -7.40 -1.60 -0.10
CA LEU A 241 -6.06 -1.62 0.49
C LEU A 241 -5.23 -0.37 0.14
N PHE A 242 -5.43 0.19 -1.04
CA PHE A 242 -4.61 1.28 -1.58
C PHE A 242 -5.45 2.51 -1.90
N PRO A 243 -6.04 3.17 -0.87
CA PRO A 243 -6.76 4.41 -1.09
C PRO A 243 -5.81 5.49 -1.63
N THR A 244 -6.32 6.33 -2.51
CA THR A 244 -5.62 7.46 -3.09
C THR A 244 -6.31 8.78 -2.70
N LEU A 245 -5.67 9.90 -3.00
CA LEU A 245 -6.24 11.23 -2.76
C LEU A 245 -7.50 11.49 -3.62
N THR A 246 -7.56 10.90 -4.81
CA THR A 246 -8.66 11.09 -5.76
C THR A 246 -9.79 10.05 -5.65
N GLY A 247 -9.54 8.94 -4.97
CA GLY A 247 -10.45 7.79 -4.93
C GLY A 247 -10.44 6.96 -6.22
N ALA A 248 -9.50 7.21 -7.15
CA ALA A 248 -9.25 6.44 -8.37
C ALA A 248 -7.82 5.87 -8.35
N PRO A 249 -7.51 4.81 -9.12
CA PRO A 249 -6.15 4.26 -9.16
C PRO A 249 -5.15 5.13 -9.93
N TYR A 250 -5.60 6.25 -10.47
CA TYR A 250 -4.79 7.29 -11.09
C TYR A 250 -4.96 8.60 -10.32
N TYR A 251 -3.87 9.30 -10.08
CA TYR A 251 -3.86 10.46 -9.20
C TYR A 251 -2.62 11.32 -9.41
N THR A 252 -2.60 12.46 -8.74
CA THR A 252 -1.45 13.37 -8.69
C THR A 252 -1.10 13.71 -7.26
N PHE A 253 0.14 14.10 -7.04
CA PHE A 253 0.60 14.72 -5.81
C PHE A 253 1.81 15.60 -6.08
N ARG A 254 2.11 16.54 -5.17
CA ARG A 254 3.25 17.43 -5.28
C ARG A 254 4.16 17.31 -4.06
N GLN A 255 5.46 17.16 -4.31
CA GLN A 255 6.47 17.23 -3.27
C GLN A 255 7.61 18.15 -3.72
N GLY A 256 7.81 19.26 -3.02
CA GLY A 256 8.77 20.28 -3.41
C GLY A 256 8.52 20.83 -4.82
N PRO A 257 9.55 20.88 -5.66
CA PRO A 257 9.43 21.37 -7.04
C PRO A 257 8.72 20.40 -7.99
N VAL A 258 8.53 19.13 -7.58
CA VAL A 258 8.07 18.07 -8.48
C VAL A 258 6.58 17.81 -8.35
N PHE A 259 5.89 17.88 -9.48
CA PHE A 259 4.54 17.38 -9.66
C PHE A 259 4.61 15.96 -10.21
N PHE A 260 4.04 15.04 -9.47
CA PHE A 260 3.97 13.63 -9.84
C PHE A 260 2.60 13.31 -10.43
N LEU A 261 2.60 12.71 -11.60
CA LEU A 261 1.44 12.22 -12.32
C LEU A 261 1.48 10.69 -12.35
N VAL A 262 0.54 10.04 -11.69
CA VAL A 262 0.42 8.58 -11.64
C VAL A 262 -0.70 8.16 -12.58
N ILE A 263 -0.34 7.43 -13.63
CA ILE A 263 -1.24 6.94 -14.68
C ILE A 263 -1.34 5.42 -14.56
N ASP A 264 -2.56 4.93 -14.43
CA ASP A 264 -2.85 3.51 -14.46
C ASP A 264 -2.87 3.02 -15.90
N SER A 265 -1.96 2.16 -16.25
CA SER A 265 -1.80 1.65 -17.63
C SER A 265 -2.85 0.59 -18.03
N GLY A 266 -3.58 0.01 -17.06
CA GLY A 266 -4.56 -1.03 -17.31
C GLY A 266 -3.96 -2.39 -17.66
N GLU A 267 -4.66 -3.18 -18.47
CA GLU A 267 -4.23 -4.52 -18.92
C GLU A 267 -3.42 -4.43 -20.21
N ASP A 268 -2.45 -5.31 -20.38
CA ASP A 268 -1.57 -5.39 -21.56
C ASP A 268 -2.24 -5.99 -22.82
N LYS A 269 -3.34 -6.70 -22.63
CA LYS A 269 -4.12 -7.38 -23.69
C LYS A 269 -5.39 -6.61 -24.02
N PRO A 270 -5.98 -6.79 -25.22
CA PRO A 270 -7.29 -6.24 -25.52
C PRO A 270 -8.38 -6.86 -24.65
N ASP A 271 -9.48 -6.14 -24.45
CA ASP A 271 -10.57 -6.58 -23.57
C ASP A 271 -11.17 -7.93 -24.00
N ASN A 272 -11.23 -8.19 -25.32
CA ASN A 272 -11.73 -9.42 -25.89
C ASN A 272 -10.70 -10.57 -25.99
N ASP A 273 -9.52 -10.43 -25.39
CA ASP A 273 -8.55 -11.53 -25.37
C ASP A 273 -9.09 -12.70 -24.56
N ILE A 274 -8.99 -13.91 -25.12
CA ILE A 274 -9.51 -15.12 -24.48
C ILE A 274 -8.93 -15.38 -23.09
N ARG A 275 -7.73 -14.90 -22.80
CA ARG A 275 -7.07 -15.01 -21.49
C ARG A 275 -7.74 -14.16 -20.43
N ASN A 276 -8.47 -13.15 -20.83
CA ASN A 276 -9.24 -12.25 -19.96
C ASN A 276 -10.63 -12.78 -19.61
N LEU A 277 -11.07 -13.86 -20.24
CA LEU A 277 -12.35 -14.51 -19.97
C LEU A 277 -13.56 -13.54 -20.02
N ASP A 278 -13.48 -12.52 -20.87
CA ASP A 278 -14.54 -11.50 -21.08
C ASP A 278 -14.91 -10.70 -19.81
N ILE A 279 -13.95 -10.45 -18.92
CA ILE A 279 -14.17 -9.69 -17.68
C ILE A 279 -13.46 -8.33 -17.64
N MET A 280 -12.76 -7.94 -18.71
CA MET A 280 -12.03 -6.68 -18.78
C MET A 280 -12.79 -5.61 -19.57
N CYS A 281 -12.66 -4.36 -19.14
CA CYS A 281 -13.23 -3.17 -19.77
C CYS A 281 -12.19 -2.03 -19.77
N HIS A 282 -10.93 -2.34 -20.13
CA HIS A 282 -9.84 -1.38 -20.02
C HIS A 282 -9.86 -0.30 -21.09
N ASP A 283 -10.48 -0.53 -22.23
CA ASP A 283 -10.61 0.49 -23.27
C ASP A 283 -11.51 1.65 -22.80
N GLU A 284 -12.63 1.35 -22.12
CA GLU A 284 -13.51 2.35 -21.50
C GLU A 284 -12.82 3.02 -20.28
N PHE A 285 -12.15 2.23 -19.48
CA PHE A 285 -11.38 2.74 -18.32
C PHE A 285 -10.30 3.74 -18.77
N ARG A 286 -9.50 3.42 -19.79
CA ARG A 286 -8.50 4.32 -20.35
C ARG A 286 -9.12 5.58 -20.94
N ALA A 287 -10.27 5.47 -21.61
CA ALA A 287 -10.97 6.64 -22.14
C ALA A 287 -11.43 7.58 -21.01
N THR A 288 -11.96 7.04 -19.91
CA THR A 288 -12.33 7.83 -18.72
C THR A 288 -11.11 8.51 -18.09
N GLN A 289 -10.00 7.78 -17.95
CA GLN A 289 -8.76 8.32 -17.41
C GLN A 289 -8.17 9.44 -18.32
N LEU A 290 -8.31 9.31 -19.64
CA LEU A 290 -7.88 10.36 -20.57
C LEU A 290 -8.61 11.68 -20.35
N GLU A 291 -9.91 11.67 -20.07
CA GLU A 291 -10.65 12.88 -19.76
C GLU A 291 -10.17 13.52 -18.44
N TRP A 292 -9.90 12.69 -17.42
CA TRP A 292 -9.27 13.17 -16.20
C TRP A 292 -7.88 13.76 -16.48
N LEU A 293 -7.05 13.07 -17.28
CA LEU A 293 -5.72 13.55 -17.63
C LEU A 293 -5.76 14.94 -18.29
N LYS A 294 -6.66 15.17 -19.24
CA LYS A 294 -6.83 16.50 -19.87
C LYS A 294 -7.09 17.57 -18.82
N GLY A 295 -7.96 17.30 -17.85
CA GLY A 295 -8.24 18.23 -16.76
C GLY A 295 -7.02 18.51 -15.88
N VAL A 296 -6.20 17.49 -15.60
CA VAL A 296 -4.95 17.64 -14.84
C VAL A 296 -3.96 18.51 -15.61
N LEU A 297 -3.73 18.21 -16.89
CA LEU A 297 -2.79 18.97 -17.73
C LEU A 297 -3.20 20.44 -17.91
N ASP A 298 -4.49 20.74 -17.82
CA ASP A 298 -5.02 22.11 -17.86
C ASP A 298 -4.96 22.85 -16.52
N SER A 299 -4.73 22.15 -15.42
CA SER A 299 -4.70 22.76 -14.09
C SER A 299 -3.53 23.73 -13.91
N GLU A 300 -3.76 24.79 -13.14
CA GLU A 300 -2.73 25.78 -12.81
C GLU A 300 -1.59 25.17 -11.99
N GLU A 301 -1.90 24.20 -11.13
CA GLU A 301 -0.93 23.51 -10.30
C GLU A 301 0.07 22.74 -11.16
N PHE A 302 -0.43 21.97 -12.13
CA PHE A 302 0.39 21.24 -13.08
C PHE A 302 1.23 22.20 -13.95
N LYS A 303 0.61 23.23 -14.53
CA LYS A 303 1.28 24.20 -15.43
C LYS A 303 2.43 24.94 -14.73
N LYS A 304 2.24 25.28 -13.45
CA LYS A 304 3.23 26.04 -12.65
C LYS A 304 4.29 25.16 -11.99
N ALA A 305 4.15 23.86 -12.00
CA ALA A 305 5.13 22.96 -11.40
C ALA A 305 6.46 23.04 -12.15
N PRO A 306 7.59 23.31 -11.46
CA PRO A 306 8.90 23.40 -12.11
C PRO A 306 9.33 22.10 -12.79
N VAL A 307 9.00 20.96 -12.17
CA VAL A 307 9.40 19.61 -12.63
C VAL A 307 8.17 18.71 -12.69
N LYS A 308 8.07 17.90 -13.73
CA LYS A 308 6.95 16.98 -13.96
C LYS A 308 7.45 15.58 -14.22
N ILE A 309 7.13 14.65 -13.31
CA ILE A 309 7.51 13.23 -13.42
C ILE A 309 6.24 12.39 -13.55
N VAL A 310 6.24 11.48 -14.53
CA VAL A 310 5.14 10.54 -14.77
C VAL A 310 5.54 9.16 -14.27
N PHE A 311 4.67 8.52 -13.49
CA PHE A 311 4.69 7.10 -13.22
C PHE A 311 3.63 6.41 -14.07
N MET A 312 4.04 5.40 -14.81
CA MET A 312 3.18 4.55 -15.64
C MET A 312 3.82 3.15 -15.66
N HIS A 313 3.09 2.12 -15.25
CA HIS A 313 3.70 0.78 -15.18
C HIS A 313 4.12 0.27 -16.55
N MET A 314 3.18 0.15 -17.49
CA MET A 314 3.49 -0.26 -18.87
C MET A 314 4.04 0.94 -19.67
N PRO A 315 5.19 0.80 -20.33
CA PRO A 315 5.72 1.86 -21.18
C PRO A 315 4.83 2.09 -22.42
N PRO A 316 4.68 3.34 -22.88
CA PRO A 316 3.94 3.63 -24.13
C PRO A 316 4.79 3.25 -25.35
N ASP A 317 4.76 1.97 -25.72
CA ASP A 317 5.56 1.40 -26.80
C ASP A 317 4.68 1.07 -28.03
N GLY A 318 4.84 1.85 -29.10
CA GLY A 318 4.17 1.63 -30.39
C GLY A 318 5.04 0.90 -31.41
N THR A 319 6.13 0.24 -30.99
CA THR A 319 6.94 -0.54 -31.91
C THR A 319 6.18 -1.79 -32.42
N PRO A 320 6.42 -2.25 -33.66
CA PRO A 320 5.77 -3.45 -34.17
C PRO A 320 6.01 -4.66 -33.26
N GLY A 321 4.93 -5.33 -32.84
CA GLY A 321 4.97 -6.49 -31.95
C GLY A 321 4.92 -6.19 -30.46
N SER A 322 4.84 -4.93 -30.05
CA SER A 322 4.56 -4.55 -28.66
C SER A 322 3.12 -4.96 -28.26
N TRP A 323 2.85 -5.01 -26.96
CA TRP A 323 1.55 -5.40 -26.42
C TRP A 323 0.46 -4.40 -26.80
N TYR A 324 -0.79 -4.86 -26.95
CA TYR A 324 -1.94 -4.01 -27.26
C TYR A 324 -2.04 -2.81 -26.30
N GLY A 325 -1.98 -3.06 -24.99
CA GLY A 325 -2.07 -1.99 -24.00
C GLY A 325 -0.98 -0.94 -24.14
N THR A 326 0.27 -1.32 -24.45
CA THR A 326 1.37 -0.39 -24.66
C THR A 326 1.19 0.45 -25.92
N GLN A 327 0.62 -0.14 -26.98
CA GLN A 327 0.25 0.59 -28.22
C GLN A 327 -0.86 1.61 -27.96
N GLU A 328 -1.92 1.20 -27.24
CA GLU A 328 -3.02 2.10 -26.84
C GLU A 328 -2.50 3.32 -26.03
N LEU A 329 -1.56 3.10 -25.10
CA LEU A 329 -0.93 4.16 -24.35
C LEU A 329 -0.12 5.08 -25.27
N ASN A 330 0.63 4.53 -26.21
CA ASN A 330 1.39 5.29 -27.18
C ASN A 330 0.48 6.16 -28.06
N ASP A 331 -0.58 5.58 -28.59
CA ASP A 331 -1.46 6.27 -29.55
C ASP A 331 -2.35 7.33 -28.88
N LYS A 332 -2.82 7.07 -27.65
CA LYS A 332 -3.82 7.91 -26.99
C LYS A 332 -3.23 8.89 -25.96
N TYR A 333 -2.20 8.48 -25.19
CA TYR A 333 -1.64 9.29 -24.10
C TYR A 333 -0.45 10.14 -24.53
N MET A 334 0.44 9.59 -25.36
CA MET A 334 1.66 10.32 -25.76
C MET A 334 1.38 11.64 -26.49
N PRO A 335 0.36 11.78 -27.35
CA PRO A 335 0.03 13.08 -27.94
C PRO A 335 -0.29 14.16 -26.92
N LEU A 336 -0.88 13.82 -25.78
CA LEU A 336 -1.17 14.76 -24.69
C LEU A 336 0.08 15.06 -23.87
N LEU A 337 0.81 14.02 -23.44
CA LEU A 337 1.99 14.15 -22.58
C LEU A 337 3.14 14.88 -23.27
N ASN A 338 3.33 14.71 -24.58
CA ASN A 338 4.35 15.38 -25.36
C ASN A 338 4.23 16.91 -25.40
N ASN A 339 3.02 17.41 -25.20
CA ASN A 339 2.75 18.85 -25.17
C ASN A 339 2.66 19.41 -23.74
N ALA A 340 2.90 18.59 -22.74
CA ALA A 340 2.67 18.93 -21.35
C ALA A 340 3.94 19.36 -20.58
N GLY A 341 5.11 19.33 -21.22
CA GLY A 341 6.37 19.68 -20.57
C GLY A 341 6.79 18.67 -19.52
N ILE A 342 6.61 17.38 -19.80
CA ILE A 342 7.09 16.27 -18.93
C ILE A 342 8.62 16.21 -18.99
N ASP A 343 9.28 16.07 -17.84
CA ASP A 343 10.74 15.98 -17.73
C ASP A 343 11.24 14.53 -17.72
N LEU A 344 10.45 13.59 -17.17
CA LEU A 344 10.81 12.18 -17.07
C LEU A 344 9.58 11.31 -16.93
N MET A 345 9.59 10.12 -17.53
CA MET A 345 8.64 9.04 -17.26
C MET A 345 9.38 7.82 -16.70
N LEU A 346 8.82 7.21 -15.66
CA LEU A 346 9.31 5.98 -15.03
C LEU A 346 8.31 4.85 -15.26
N CYS A 347 8.78 3.76 -15.88
CA CYS A 347 8.00 2.57 -16.21
C CYS A 347 8.64 1.30 -15.65
N GLY A 348 7.91 0.18 -15.69
CA GLY A 348 8.35 -1.19 -15.42
C GLY A 348 7.97 -2.13 -16.55
N HIS A 349 7.35 -3.28 -16.22
CA HIS A 349 6.68 -4.22 -17.13
C HIS A 349 7.60 -5.10 -18.01
N TYR A 350 8.72 -4.60 -18.49
CA TYR A 350 9.58 -5.35 -19.43
C TYR A 350 10.59 -6.27 -18.75
N HIS A 351 10.69 -6.22 -17.43
CA HIS A 351 11.67 -7.01 -16.64
C HIS A 351 13.10 -6.87 -17.15
N ALA A 352 13.43 -5.71 -17.65
CA ALA A 352 14.76 -5.37 -18.13
C ALA A 352 14.95 -3.86 -18.13
N PHE A 353 16.12 -3.41 -17.69
CA PHE A 353 16.43 -1.98 -17.76
C PHE A 353 16.52 -1.49 -19.22
N LYS A 354 15.85 -0.38 -19.51
CA LYS A 354 15.99 0.32 -20.78
C LYS A 354 15.90 1.83 -20.58
N PHE A 355 16.87 2.54 -21.08
CA PHE A 355 16.78 3.99 -21.24
C PHE A 355 16.28 4.31 -22.65
N VAL A 356 15.23 5.11 -22.74
CA VAL A 356 14.61 5.56 -23.99
C VAL A 356 14.79 7.08 -24.07
N PRO A 357 15.76 7.58 -24.83
CA PRO A 357 15.94 9.02 -25.05
C PRO A 357 14.71 9.67 -25.67
N ALA A 358 14.58 10.99 -25.53
CA ALA A 358 13.57 11.75 -26.28
C ALA A 358 13.71 11.50 -27.80
N ASP A 359 12.60 11.60 -28.51
CA ASP A 359 12.51 11.39 -29.96
C ASP A 359 12.86 9.96 -30.42
N THR A 360 12.74 8.95 -29.55
CA THR A 360 12.96 7.57 -29.94
C THR A 360 11.83 7.05 -30.83
N LYS A 361 12.18 6.57 -32.02
CA LYS A 361 11.22 6.00 -32.96
C LYS A 361 10.44 4.84 -32.32
N GLY A 362 9.12 4.85 -32.45
CA GLY A 362 8.21 3.85 -31.89
C GLY A 362 7.67 4.20 -30.52
N TYR A 363 8.42 4.93 -29.70
CA TYR A 363 7.92 5.46 -28.42
C TYR A 363 7.20 6.80 -28.58
N ASN A 364 7.46 7.52 -29.66
CA ASN A 364 6.87 8.84 -29.96
C ASN A 364 7.00 9.85 -28.81
N ASN A 365 8.05 9.74 -28.00
CA ASN A 365 8.27 10.50 -26.78
C ASN A 365 9.07 11.80 -27.05
N LYS A 366 8.68 12.90 -26.45
CA LYS A 366 9.44 14.18 -26.45
C LYS A 366 10.30 14.36 -25.19
N PHE A 367 10.24 13.44 -24.26
CA PHE A 367 10.94 13.42 -22.99
C PHE A 367 11.55 12.04 -22.75
N PRO A 368 12.58 11.91 -21.90
CA PRO A 368 13.19 10.61 -21.58
C PRO A 368 12.23 9.68 -20.83
N ILE A 369 12.36 8.37 -21.11
CA ILE A 369 11.64 7.30 -20.39
C ILE A 369 12.69 6.35 -19.83
N ILE A 370 12.59 6.00 -18.55
CA ILE A 370 13.32 4.89 -17.94
C ILE A 370 12.34 3.76 -17.72
N ILE A 371 12.60 2.63 -18.33
CA ILE A 371 11.96 1.35 -18.05
C ILE A 371 12.86 0.64 -17.05
N HIS A 372 12.36 0.44 -15.83
CA HIS A 372 13.13 -0.11 -14.73
C HIS A 372 13.07 -1.64 -14.74
N ASP A 373 14.15 -2.28 -14.31
CA ASP A 373 14.25 -3.74 -14.25
C ASP A 373 13.39 -4.35 -13.13
N ASP A 374 13.16 -5.68 -13.17
CA ASP A 374 12.31 -6.39 -12.21
C ASP A 374 12.95 -6.56 -10.84
N ALA A 375 12.16 -6.37 -9.80
CA ALA A 375 12.49 -6.70 -8.42
C ALA A 375 13.80 -6.10 -7.90
N VAL A 376 14.15 -4.90 -8.33
CA VAL A 376 15.30 -4.11 -7.89
C VAL A 376 14.89 -2.71 -7.45
N LEU A 377 15.84 -1.96 -6.91
CA LEU A 377 15.66 -0.61 -6.41
C LEU A 377 16.07 0.43 -7.46
N LEU A 378 15.26 1.47 -7.62
CA LEU A 378 15.63 2.73 -8.23
C LEU A 378 15.56 3.83 -7.16
N GLU A 379 16.61 4.61 -7.02
CA GLU A 379 16.65 5.84 -6.24
C GLU A 379 16.60 7.06 -7.16
N ALA A 380 15.82 8.05 -6.78
CA ALA A 380 15.72 9.31 -7.49
C ALA A 380 15.85 10.49 -6.53
N GLU A 381 16.50 11.54 -7.00
CA GLU A 381 16.54 12.85 -6.36
C GLU A 381 16.30 13.93 -7.42
N ALA A 382 15.38 14.85 -7.15
CA ALA A 382 15.03 15.91 -8.06
C ALA A 382 14.95 17.26 -7.36
N ASP A 383 15.49 18.28 -7.98
CA ASP A 383 15.30 19.68 -7.62
C ASP A 383 14.80 20.46 -8.86
N GLU A 384 14.66 21.79 -8.77
CA GLU A 384 14.13 22.62 -9.87
C GLU A 384 15.04 22.65 -11.13
N ASN A 385 16.25 22.11 -11.08
CA ASN A 385 17.22 22.14 -12.16
C ASN A 385 17.61 20.76 -12.69
N THR A 386 17.58 19.73 -11.82
CA THR A 386 18.11 18.40 -12.16
C THR A 386 17.26 17.27 -11.61
N ILE A 387 17.23 16.16 -12.34
CA ILE A 387 16.70 14.87 -11.89
C ILE A 387 17.83 13.85 -11.97
N LYS A 388 18.20 13.25 -10.85
CA LYS A 388 19.23 12.21 -10.73
C LYS A 388 18.60 10.86 -10.45
N ILE A 389 18.97 9.86 -11.21
CA ILE A 389 18.48 8.49 -11.08
C ILE A 389 19.66 7.55 -10.89
N VAL A 390 19.52 6.63 -9.95
CA VAL A 390 20.43 5.50 -9.74
C VAL A 390 19.61 4.22 -9.67
N THR A 391 19.88 3.26 -10.54
CA THR A 391 19.32 1.91 -10.43
C THR A 391 20.31 0.97 -9.78
N TYR A 392 19.82 -0.09 -9.19
CA TYR A 392 20.62 -1.07 -8.48
C TYR A 392 20.39 -2.46 -9.07
N ASP A 393 21.39 -3.33 -8.99
CA ASP A 393 21.23 -4.74 -9.30
C ASP A 393 20.55 -5.51 -8.15
N LYS A 394 20.25 -6.79 -8.34
CA LYS A 394 19.67 -7.67 -7.29
C LYS A 394 20.60 -7.88 -6.08
N ASN A 395 21.86 -7.43 -6.17
CA ASN A 395 22.82 -7.42 -5.06
C ASN A 395 22.93 -6.07 -4.35
N GLN A 396 22.17 -5.08 -4.79
CA GLN A 396 22.17 -3.70 -4.27
C GLN A 396 23.46 -2.95 -4.62
N ASN A 397 24.12 -3.31 -5.72
CA ASN A 397 25.19 -2.51 -6.29
C ASN A 397 24.57 -1.49 -7.27
N PRO A 398 25.05 -0.22 -7.28
CA PRO A 398 24.64 0.74 -8.29
C PRO A 398 25.01 0.24 -9.69
N GLU A 399 24.06 0.26 -10.63
CA GLU A 399 24.26 -0.29 -11.98
C GLU A 399 24.20 0.79 -13.05
N HIS A 400 23.11 1.57 -13.09
CA HIS A 400 22.94 2.68 -14.04
C HIS A 400 22.81 4.01 -13.31
N ARG A 401 23.33 5.08 -13.93
CA ARG A 401 23.23 6.46 -13.42
C ARG A 401 22.83 7.38 -14.56
N HIS A 402 21.79 8.15 -14.32
CA HIS A 402 21.32 9.16 -15.25
C HIS A 402 21.13 10.49 -14.54
N GLU A 403 21.42 11.58 -15.22
CA GLU A 403 21.16 12.93 -14.77
C GLU A 403 20.52 13.69 -15.92
N PHE A 404 19.35 14.29 -15.66
CA PHE A 404 18.58 15.03 -16.62
C PHE A 404 18.49 16.50 -16.17
N ALA A 405 18.76 17.41 -17.08
CA ALA A 405 18.45 18.82 -16.86
C ALA A 405 16.93 19.02 -17.00
N VAL A 406 16.34 19.76 -16.08
CA VAL A 406 14.92 20.13 -16.15
C VAL A 406 14.70 21.13 -17.27
N SER A 407 13.70 20.92 -18.09
CA SER A 407 13.31 21.81 -19.18
C SER A 407 12.73 23.11 -18.61
N LYS A 408 13.30 24.27 -18.92
CA LYS A 408 12.80 25.60 -18.48
C LYS A 408 11.82 26.17 -19.46
#